data_8262f5a1f11042ba9f2b306ee4a1457b
#
_entry.id   8262f5a1f11042ba9f2b306ee4a1457b
#
_cell.length_a   1.000
_cell.length_b   1.000
_cell.length_c   1.000
_cell.angle_alpha   90.00
_cell.angle_beta   90.00
_cell.angle_gamma   90.00
#
_symmetry.space_group_name_H-M   'P 1'
#
loop_
_entity.id
_entity.type
_entity.pdbx_description
1 polymer ?
#
loop_
_entity_poly.entity_id
_entity_poly.type
_entity_poly.pdbx_seq_one_letter_code
_entity_poly.pdbx_strand_id
1 'polypeptide(L)'
;MKKYWYSLILSVVLLSCSVEQLPDYSQYVNPLIGNADNGHTFPGACVPFGLIQVSPESGTGEWRYCSGFNYDDDFIDGFTQTHLNGTGVPDLGDILMLPFCGELQGGVYKSRYNKKTQKASAGYYYVDLTDANVDVELTATPHTAFHKYTFKGSNPRILLDLQRGLVSCMERLRAHVLTANVSMPDPYTIIGNAEVTEWVQRQYFYVIKFDKPYAVEKELPMQEGEKGKRFILSFDGDKDDIIQIKIGISSVSIDGAIASLEKENPNWSFEKTKQNAKNQWNELLSRAQVSGTEEEKINFYTSMYHLFTQPNNIADIDGKYRGADDKVYTSPTGVYYSTFSLWDTYRAAHPLYTCLLYTSDAADEGLGV
;
A
#
# COMPACT_ATOMS: atom_id res chain seq x y z
N MET A 1 54.53 -50.86 33.05
CA MET A 1 53.12 -50.61 32.71
C MET A 1 53.02 -49.24 32.04
N LYS A 2 52.96 -49.18 30.72
CA LYS A 2 52.81 -47.89 29.96
C LYS A 2 51.34 -47.71 29.66
N LYS A 3 50.73 -46.59 30.18
CA LYS A 3 49.36 -46.16 29.89
C LYS A 3 49.40 -45.35 28.59
N TYR A 4 48.73 -45.79 27.54
CA TYR A 4 48.49 -45.04 26.29
C TYR A 4 47.22 -44.24 26.48
N TRP A 5 47.35 -42.90 26.43
CA TRP A 5 46.26 -41.97 26.31
C TRP A 5 45.92 -41.78 24.83
N TYR A 6 44.75 -42.18 24.38
CA TYR A 6 44.23 -41.85 23.08
C TYR A 6 43.43 -40.56 23.21
N SER A 7 43.96 -39.46 22.64
CA SER A 7 43.24 -38.23 22.47
C SER A 7 42.34 -38.36 21.24
N LEU A 8 41.02 -38.44 21.43
CA LEU A 8 40.02 -38.43 20.38
C LEU A 8 39.80 -36.97 19.96
N ILE A 9 40.35 -36.55 18.82
CA ILE A 9 40.08 -35.23 18.23
C ILE A 9 38.75 -35.37 17.49
N LEU A 10 37.70 -34.79 18.06
CA LEU A 10 36.37 -34.70 17.42
C LEU A 10 36.40 -33.47 16.50
N SER A 11 36.64 -33.71 15.20
CA SER A 11 36.54 -32.65 14.18
C SER A 11 35.04 -32.36 13.90
N VAL A 12 34.54 -31.30 14.48
CA VAL A 12 33.22 -30.75 14.14
C VAL A 12 33.34 -30.06 12.79
N VAL A 13 32.90 -30.73 11.74
CA VAL A 13 32.71 -30.13 10.41
C VAL A 13 31.45 -29.28 10.49
N LEU A 14 31.60 -27.97 10.67
CA LEU A 14 30.53 -27.01 10.46
C LEU A 14 30.21 -26.96 8.96
N LEU A 15 29.24 -27.75 8.54
CA LEU A 15 28.59 -27.56 7.26
C LEU A 15 27.85 -26.21 7.32
N SER A 16 28.53 -25.14 6.93
CA SER A 16 27.88 -23.88 6.59
C SER A 16 27.03 -24.12 5.35
N CYS A 17 25.74 -24.37 5.52
CA CYS A 17 24.78 -24.19 4.43
C CYS A 17 24.79 -22.70 4.10
N SER A 18 25.56 -22.28 3.09
CA SER A 18 25.34 -21.01 2.46
C SER A 18 23.96 -21.06 1.79
N VAL A 19 22.98 -20.44 2.40
CA VAL A 19 21.71 -20.14 1.71
C VAL A 19 22.13 -19.25 0.54
N GLU A 20 22.06 -19.76 -0.66
CA GLU A 20 22.34 -19.00 -1.88
C GLU A 20 21.31 -17.87 -1.93
N GLN A 21 21.77 -16.65 -1.73
CA GLN A 21 20.89 -15.49 -1.71
C GLN A 21 20.44 -15.23 -3.14
N LEU A 22 19.13 -15.24 -3.36
CA LEU A 22 18.56 -14.92 -4.68
C LEU A 22 19.09 -13.56 -5.15
N PRO A 23 19.43 -13.43 -6.44
CA PRO A 23 19.76 -12.14 -7.02
C PRO A 23 18.66 -11.11 -6.77
N ASP A 24 19.02 -9.85 -6.59
CA ASP A 24 18.06 -8.78 -6.33
C ASP A 24 17.45 -8.26 -7.64
N TYR A 25 16.36 -8.89 -8.09
CA TYR A 25 15.61 -8.46 -9.27
C TYR A 25 14.75 -7.23 -9.00
N SER A 26 14.40 -6.96 -7.74
CA SER A 26 13.61 -5.79 -7.35
C SER A 26 14.34 -4.47 -7.62
N GLN A 27 15.66 -4.49 -7.77
CA GLN A 27 16.46 -3.31 -8.13
C GLN A 27 16.11 -2.75 -9.51
N TYR A 28 15.56 -3.57 -10.41
CA TYR A 28 15.17 -3.16 -11.76
C TYR A 28 13.76 -2.56 -11.82
N VAL A 29 12.98 -2.64 -10.73
CA VAL A 29 11.62 -2.09 -10.71
C VAL A 29 11.65 -0.57 -10.56
N ASN A 30 11.04 0.12 -11.51
CA ASN A 30 10.84 1.56 -11.47
C ASN A 30 9.33 1.89 -11.47
N PRO A 31 8.69 2.03 -10.29
CA PRO A 31 7.27 2.32 -10.19
C PRO A 31 6.83 3.68 -10.77
N LEU A 32 7.77 4.56 -11.12
CA LEU A 32 7.46 5.84 -11.79
C LEU A 32 7.13 5.67 -13.28
N ILE A 33 7.41 4.53 -13.89
CA ILE A 33 7.03 4.25 -15.28
C ILE A 33 5.49 4.11 -15.33
N GLY A 34 4.87 4.88 -16.22
CA GLY A 34 3.42 4.91 -16.41
C GLY A 34 2.67 5.90 -15.51
N ASN A 35 3.36 6.74 -14.72
CA ASN A 35 2.69 7.72 -13.83
C ASN A 35 2.42 9.07 -14.51
N ALA A 36 2.91 9.32 -15.70
CA ALA A 36 2.70 10.56 -16.45
C ALA A 36 1.57 10.41 -17.46
N ASP A 37 1.05 11.57 -17.93
CA ASP A 37 -0.02 11.66 -18.93
C ASP A 37 -1.22 10.74 -18.56
N ASN A 38 -1.55 9.78 -19.38
CA ASN A 38 -2.66 8.82 -19.19
C ASN A 38 -2.16 7.38 -18.95
N GLY A 39 -1.03 7.22 -18.29
CA GLY A 39 -0.49 5.90 -17.99
C GLY A 39 -1.23 5.17 -16.85
N HIS A 40 -1.87 5.93 -15.96
CA HIS A 40 -2.74 5.44 -14.88
C HIS A 40 -2.09 4.40 -13.97
N THR A 41 -0.80 4.52 -13.68
CA THR A 41 -0.12 3.76 -12.64
C THR A 41 0.18 4.64 -11.44
N PHE A 42 0.39 4.06 -10.29
CA PHE A 42 0.75 4.77 -9.07
C PHE A 42 2.19 4.44 -8.63
N PRO A 43 2.94 5.38 -8.04
CA PRO A 43 4.33 5.17 -7.63
C PRO A 43 4.49 4.59 -6.22
N GLY A 44 3.41 4.46 -5.47
CA GLY A 44 3.41 4.14 -4.05
C GLY A 44 3.82 2.72 -3.71
N ALA A 45 3.80 2.41 -2.43
CA ALA A 45 4.24 1.13 -1.91
C ALA A 45 3.09 0.11 -1.85
N CYS A 46 3.35 -1.09 -2.31
CA CYS A 46 2.49 -2.26 -2.17
C CYS A 46 3.32 -3.54 -2.08
N VAL A 47 2.68 -4.66 -1.80
CA VAL A 47 3.23 -6.02 -1.95
C VAL A 47 2.47 -6.76 -3.03
N PRO A 48 2.99 -7.86 -3.58
CA PRO A 48 2.27 -8.64 -4.61
C PRO A 48 0.85 -8.98 -4.16
N PHE A 49 -0.13 -8.61 -4.99
CA PHE A 49 -1.57 -8.87 -4.75
C PHE A 49 -2.13 -8.33 -3.43
N GLY A 50 -1.42 -7.43 -2.74
CA GLY A 50 -1.90 -6.85 -1.47
C GLY A 50 -3.19 -6.05 -1.66
N LEU A 51 -4.03 -5.98 -0.62
CA LEU A 51 -5.18 -5.08 -0.56
C LEU A 51 -4.71 -3.61 -0.49
N ILE A 52 -3.54 -3.38 0.10
CA ILE A 52 -2.97 -2.05 0.30
C ILE A 52 -2.05 -1.65 -0.85
N GLN A 53 -2.32 -0.45 -1.40
CA GLN A 53 -1.47 0.29 -2.34
C GLN A 53 -1.35 1.72 -1.82
N VAL A 54 -0.51 1.93 -0.81
CA VAL A 54 -0.34 3.26 -0.21
C VAL A 54 0.47 4.17 -1.12
N SER A 55 -0.14 5.24 -1.62
CA SER A 55 0.43 6.07 -2.68
C SER A 55 0.06 7.54 -2.54
N PRO A 56 0.89 8.47 -3.08
CA PRO A 56 0.48 9.86 -3.21
C PRO A 56 -0.67 10.01 -4.19
N GLU A 57 -1.44 11.08 -3.98
CA GLU A 57 -2.42 11.60 -4.92
C GLU A 57 -2.08 13.04 -5.30
N SER A 58 -2.27 13.40 -6.56
CA SER A 58 -2.14 14.78 -7.05
C SER A 58 -3.45 15.36 -7.58
N GLY A 59 -4.53 14.56 -7.62
CA GLY A 59 -5.84 15.01 -8.05
C GLY A 59 -6.89 13.93 -8.08
N THR A 60 -8.11 14.33 -8.44
CA THR A 60 -9.27 13.47 -8.66
C THR A 60 -10.25 14.18 -9.59
N GLY A 61 -11.23 13.45 -10.13
CA GLY A 61 -12.28 14.04 -10.99
C GLY A 61 -11.88 14.29 -12.43
N GLU A 62 -10.69 13.88 -12.85
CA GLU A 62 -10.23 13.92 -14.24
C GLU A 62 -9.71 12.55 -14.67
N TRP A 63 -9.73 12.27 -15.98
CA TRP A 63 -9.29 11.00 -16.55
C TRP A 63 -7.83 10.65 -16.14
N ARG A 64 -6.93 11.62 -16.16
CA ARG A 64 -5.52 11.43 -15.83
C ARG A 64 -5.26 11.02 -14.38
N TYR A 65 -6.26 11.10 -13.50
CA TYR A 65 -6.18 10.73 -12.09
C TYR A 65 -6.89 9.40 -11.78
N CYS A 66 -7.09 8.51 -12.74
CA CYS A 66 -7.69 7.21 -12.46
C CYS A 66 -6.94 6.39 -11.40
N SER A 67 -5.62 6.58 -11.27
CA SER A 67 -4.79 6.00 -10.20
C SER A 67 -4.27 7.04 -9.20
N GLY A 68 -4.91 8.21 -9.12
CA GLY A 68 -4.68 9.25 -8.12
C GLY A 68 -3.48 10.15 -8.35
N PHE A 69 -2.35 9.62 -8.80
CA PHE A 69 -1.12 10.37 -9.01
C PHE A 69 -0.82 10.62 -10.49
N ASN A 70 -0.35 11.83 -10.79
CA ASN A 70 0.20 12.16 -12.10
C ASN A 70 1.56 12.86 -11.93
N TYR A 71 2.60 12.31 -12.54
CA TYR A 71 3.97 12.81 -12.41
C TYR A 71 4.17 14.21 -12.99
N ASP A 72 3.30 14.66 -13.91
CA ASP A 72 3.37 16.00 -14.50
C ASP A 72 2.98 17.10 -13.52
N ASP A 73 2.24 16.76 -12.45
CA ASP A 73 1.83 17.70 -11.43
C ASP A 73 2.97 18.07 -10.48
N ASP A 74 2.88 19.31 -9.94
CA ASP A 74 3.85 19.84 -8.99
C ASP A 74 3.37 19.71 -7.53
N PHE A 75 2.15 19.19 -7.30
CA PHE A 75 1.52 19.11 -5.99
C PHE A 75 1.11 17.70 -5.66
N ILE A 76 1.14 17.39 -4.37
CA ILE A 76 0.56 16.20 -3.74
C ILE A 76 -0.55 16.67 -2.79
N ASP A 77 -1.76 16.09 -2.94
CA ASP A 77 -2.92 16.35 -2.08
C ASP A 77 -2.82 15.58 -0.76
N GLY A 78 -2.13 14.46 -0.77
CA GLY A 78 -1.92 13.57 0.37
C GLY A 78 -1.64 12.14 -0.10
N PHE A 79 -1.82 11.19 0.82
CA PHE A 79 -1.52 9.77 0.61
C PHE A 79 -2.73 8.94 0.98
N THR A 80 -3.28 8.19 0.03
CA THR A 80 -4.38 7.25 0.26
C THR A 80 -3.90 5.81 0.30
N GLN A 81 -4.75 4.90 0.78
CA GLN A 81 -4.33 3.56 1.15
C GLN A 81 -4.60 2.52 0.07
N THR A 82 -5.46 2.84 -0.88
CA THR A 82 -5.95 1.91 -1.89
C THR A 82 -5.97 2.56 -3.27
N HIS A 83 -5.50 1.84 -4.31
CA HIS A 83 -5.45 2.35 -5.68
C HIS A 83 -5.70 1.23 -6.68
N LEU A 84 -6.27 1.59 -7.83
CA LEU A 84 -6.22 0.78 -9.04
C LEU A 84 -4.94 1.08 -9.82
N ASN A 85 -4.49 0.15 -10.65
CA ASN A 85 -3.27 0.27 -11.45
C ASN A 85 -3.53 -0.02 -12.93
N GLY A 86 -3.14 0.91 -13.81
CA GLY A 86 -3.28 0.75 -15.26
C GLY A 86 -4.73 0.74 -15.75
N THR A 87 -5.66 1.32 -14.99
CA THR A 87 -7.09 1.31 -15.30
C THR A 87 -7.54 2.61 -15.96
N GLY A 88 -8.56 2.50 -16.81
CA GLY A 88 -9.25 3.65 -17.39
C GLY A 88 -10.47 4.13 -16.61
N VAL A 89 -10.66 3.64 -15.39
CA VAL A 89 -11.76 4.05 -14.49
C VAL A 89 -11.19 4.41 -13.12
N PRO A 90 -11.61 5.52 -12.50
CA PRO A 90 -11.24 5.84 -11.14
C PRO A 90 -12.08 5.00 -10.17
N ASP A 91 -11.48 4.50 -9.13
CA ASP A 91 -12.12 3.95 -7.94
C ASP A 91 -11.08 3.88 -6.82
N LEU A 92 -11.50 3.50 -5.61
CA LEU A 92 -10.61 3.44 -4.45
C LEU A 92 -10.14 4.86 -4.01
N GLY A 93 -8.90 5.01 -3.53
CA GLY A 93 -8.40 6.29 -2.98
C GLY A 93 -8.91 6.55 -1.58
N ASP A 94 -9.04 5.50 -0.76
CA ASP A 94 -9.62 5.59 0.58
C ASP A 94 -8.63 6.14 1.60
N ILE A 95 -9.14 6.89 2.56
CA ILE A 95 -8.44 7.38 3.76
C ILE A 95 -7.20 8.20 3.37
N LEU A 96 -7.40 9.48 3.02
CA LEU A 96 -6.29 10.37 2.70
C LEU A 96 -5.67 10.93 3.97
N MET A 97 -4.34 10.92 4.02
CA MET A 97 -3.53 11.57 5.04
C MET A 97 -2.53 12.54 4.41
N LEU A 98 -2.50 13.78 4.90
CA LEU A 98 -1.48 14.78 4.52
C LEU A 98 -0.79 15.30 5.78
N PRO A 99 0.50 14.98 6.01
CA PRO A 99 1.27 15.57 7.09
C PRO A 99 1.74 16.99 6.72
N PHE A 100 1.81 17.91 7.71
CA PHE A 100 2.33 19.25 7.53
C PHE A 100 2.78 19.87 8.86
N CYS A 101 3.69 20.83 8.79
CA CYS A 101 4.12 21.66 9.91
C CYS A 101 3.37 22.98 9.93
N GLY A 102 2.89 23.40 11.10
CA GLY A 102 2.21 24.69 11.23
C GLY A 102 0.94 24.78 10.38
N GLU A 103 0.77 25.86 9.62
CA GLU A 103 -0.38 26.07 8.75
C GLU A 103 0.03 26.06 7.27
N LEU A 104 -0.75 25.39 6.44
CA LEU A 104 -0.57 25.46 4.98
C LEU A 104 -1.13 26.78 4.45
N GLN A 105 -0.41 27.37 3.49
CA GLN A 105 -0.75 28.66 2.94
C GLN A 105 -2.14 28.67 2.28
N GLY A 106 -2.96 29.65 2.63
CA GLY A 106 -4.28 29.86 2.04
C GLY A 106 -5.34 28.84 2.45
N GLY A 107 -5.08 27.97 3.44
CA GLY A 107 -6.02 26.93 3.89
C GLY A 107 -6.25 25.82 2.86
N VAL A 108 -5.37 25.70 1.87
CA VAL A 108 -5.42 24.65 0.86
C VAL A 108 -4.56 23.47 1.31
N TYR A 109 -5.18 22.33 1.51
CA TYR A 109 -4.52 21.11 1.97
C TYR A 109 -3.89 20.36 0.81
N LYS A 110 -2.72 20.80 0.37
CA LYS A 110 -1.82 20.15 -0.58
C LYS A 110 -0.41 20.74 -0.43
N SER A 111 0.60 20.06 -0.92
CA SER A 111 1.98 20.53 -0.87
C SER A 111 2.69 20.32 -2.19
N ARG A 112 3.51 21.28 -2.58
CA ARG A 112 4.54 21.02 -3.60
C ARG A 112 5.51 19.98 -3.07
N TYR A 113 6.13 19.26 -3.98
CA TYR A 113 7.10 18.23 -3.64
C TYR A 113 8.35 18.32 -4.51
N ASN A 114 9.43 17.76 -4.03
CA ASN A 114 10.71 17.77 -4.73
C ASN A 114 10.85 16.50 -5.59
N LYS A 115 10.50 16.61 -6.88
CA LYS A 115 10.63 15.50 -7.85
C LYS A 115 12.03 14.90 -7.93
N LYS A 116 13.10 15.70 -7.69
CA LYS A 116 14.50 15.22 -7.78
C LYS A 116 14.88 14.31 -6.64
N THR A 117 14.22 14.41 -5.49
CA THR A 117 14.49 13.58 -4.32
C THR A 117 13.48 12.46 -4.15
N GLN A 118 12.40 12.46 -4.92
CA GLN A 118 11.40 11.39 -4.94
C GLN A 118 12.07 10.05 -5.23
N LYS A 119 11.69 9.01 -4.47
CA LYS A 119 12.17 7.64 -4.67
C LYS A 119 11.00 6.69 -4.65
N ALA A 120 10.93 5.84 -5.64
CA ALA A 120 9.97 4.75 -5.72
C ALA A 120 10.71 3.46 -6.04
N SER A 121 10.37 2.39 -5.35
CA SER A 121 10.90 1.05 -5.59
C SER A 121 9.88 0.00 -5.13
N ALA A 122 10.09 -1.24 -5.47
CA ALA A 122 9.19 -2.32 -5.07
C ALA A 122 9.00 -2.35 -3.55
N GLY A 123 7.78 -2.03 -3.09
CA GLY A 123 7.39 -1.99 -1.67
C GLY A 123 7.80 -0.74 -0.88
N TYR A 124 8.27 0.32 -1.54
CA TYR A 124 8.70 1.54 -0.84
C TYR A 124 8.53 2.79 -1.69
N TYR A 125 8.12 3.88 -1.04
CA TYR A 125 8.02 5.21 -1.61
C TYR A 125 8.56 6.27 -0.63
N TYR A 126 9.21 7.30 -1.18
CA TYR A 126 9.71 8.47 -0.44
C TYR A 126 9.48 9.75 -1.23
N VAL A 127 9.08 10.81 -0.51
CA VAL A 127 8.98 12.16 -1.08
C VAL A 127 9.22 13.24 -0.02
N ASP A 128 9.86 14.33 -0.45
CA ASP A 128 10.01 15.58 0.31
C ASP A 128 8.88 16.55 -0.06
N LEU A 129 7.97 16.80 0.88
CA LEU A 129 6.87 17.78 0.77
C LEU A 129 7.39 19.16 1.16
N THR A 130 7.66 20.02 0.17
CA THR A 130 8.39 21.29 0.39
C THR A 130 7.56 22.36 1.10
N ASP A 131 6.26 22.48 0.81
CA ASP A 131 5.39 23.45 1.48
C ASP A 131 4.93 22.95 2.85
N ALA A 132 4.66 21.66 2.95
CA ALA A 132 4.30 21.01 4.20
C ALA A 132 5.49 20.84 5.16
N ASN A 133 6.73 20.96 4.65
CA ASN A 133 7.96 20.81 5.41
C ASN A 133 8.10 19.46 6.12
N VAL A 134 7.79 18.37 5.40
CA VAL A 134 7.78 16.99 5.90
C VAL A 134 8.40 16.03 4.89
N ASP A 135 9.26 15.14 5.35
CA ASP A 135 9.65 13.96 4.57
C ASP A 135 8.67 12.82 4.84
N VAL A 136 8.19 12.20 3.79
CA VAL A 136 7.23 11.09 3.84
C VAL A 136 7.88 9.82 3.32
N GLU A 137 7.81 8.77 4.12
CA GLU A 137 8.19 7.42 3.74
C GLU A 137 6.98 6.49 3.88
N LEU A 138 6.75 5.62 2.88
CA LEU A 138 5.64 4.68 2.85
C LEU A 138 6.13 3.27 2.55
N THR A 139 5.55 2.30 3.23
CA THR A 139 5.67 0.86 2.91
C THR A 139 4.36 0.14 3.23
N ALA A 140 4.23 -1.11 2.83
CA ALA A 140 2.99 -1.86 3.00
C ALA A 140 3.24 -3.34 3.32
N THR A 141 2.20 -3.95 3.89
CA THR A 141 1.97 -5.40 3.94
C THR A 141 0.69 -5.72 3.18
N PRO A 142 0.24 -6.97 3.07
CA PRO A 142 -0.98 -7.26 2.32
C PRO A 142 -2.21 -6.45 2.75
N HIS A 143 -2.41 -6.22 4.06
CA HIS A 143 -3.59 -5.55 4.60
C HIS A 143 -3.27 -4.29 5.40
N THR A 144 -1.99 -3.90 5.49
CA THR A 144 -1.64 -2.72 6.30
C THR A 144 -0.69 -1.78 5.58
N ALA A 145 -0.98 -0.47 5.63
CA ALA A 145 -0.08 0.58 5.24
C ALA A 145 0.77 1.01 6.44
N PHE A 146 2.01 1.37 6.19
CA PHE A 146 2.90 1.91 7.20
C PHE A 146 3.51 3.21 6.68
N HIS A 147 3.14 4.32 7.32
CA HIS A 147 3.64 5.66 7.06
C HIS A 147 4.69 6.05 8.11
N LYS A 148 5.71 6.73 7.66
CA LYS A 148 6.72 7.36 8.54
C LYS A 148 6.91 8.80 8.06
N TYR A 149 6.58 9.76 8.91
CA TYR A 149 6.66 11.18 8.64
C TYR A 149 7.76 11.81 9.49
N THR A 150 8.73 12.46 8.84
CA THR A 150 9.76 13.25 9.53
C THR A 150 9.43 14.73 9.36
N PHE A 151 9.01 15.37 10.45
CA PHE A 151 8.60 16.76 10.47
C PHE A 151 9.85 17.67 10.59
N LYS A 152 10.10 18.48 9.57
CA LYS A 152 11.27 19.39 9.52
C LYS A 152 11.01 20.74 10.18
N GLY A 153 9.82 20.97 10.71
CA GLY A 153 9.38 22.16 11.43
C GLY A 153 8.62 21.81 12.71
N SER A 154 8.24 22.82 13.46
CA SER A 154 7.45 22.67 14.68
C SER A 154 5.96 22.52 14.38
N ASN A 155 5.19 22.12 15.40
CA ASN A 155 3.73 21.90 15.34
C ASN A 155 3.33 20.87 14.27
N PRO A 156 3.70 19.61 14.45
CA PRO A 156 3.31 18.51 13.57
C PRO A 156 1.78 18.37 13.52
N ARG A 157 1.25 18.31 12.30
CA ARG A 157 -0.17 18.14 12.04
C ARG A 157 -0.38 17.12 10.92
N ILE A 158 -1.55 16.50 10.95
CA ILE A 158 -1.99 15.59 9.90
C ILE A 158 -3.45 15.92 9.56
N LEU A 159 -3.72 16.21 8.30
CA LEU A 159 -5.07 16.14 7.76
C LEU A 159 -5.44 14.66 7.61
N LEU A 160 -6.53 14.24 8.22
CA LEU A 160 -7.21 12.98 7.96
C LEU A 160 -8.49 13.29 7.20
N ASP A 161 -8.57 12.90 5.93
CA ASP A 161 -9.75 13.09 5.09
C ASP A 161 -10.38 11.71 4.76
N LEU A 162 -11.52 11.45 5.40
CA LEU A 162 -12.34 10.23 5.22
C LEU A 162 -13.46 10.43 4.19
N GLN A 163 -13.49 11.58 3.50
CA GLN A 163 -14.35 11.83 2.34
C GLN A 163 -13.63 11.54 1.04
N ARG A 164 -12.28 11.54 1.05
CA ARG A 164 -11.49 11.36 -0.16
C ARG A 164 -11.79 10.05 -0.85
N GLY A 165 -11.76 10.09 -2.17
CA GLY A 165 -11.80 8.97 -3.07
C GLY A 165 -11.44 9.42 -4.47
N LEU A 166 -11.04 8.48 -5.31
CA LEU A 166 -10.80 8.70 -6.72
C LEU A 166 -12.12 8.63 -7.47
N VAL A 167 -12.63 9.81 -7.85
CA VAL A 167 -13.97 9.94 -8.46
C VAL A 167 -13.89 10.27 -9.94
N SER A 168 -14.90 9.86 -10.68
CA SER A 168 -15.04 10.17 -12.10
C SER A 168 -15.42 11.65 -12.33
N CYS A 169 -15.05 12.18 -13.50
CA CYS A 169 -15.59 13.44 -14.01
C CYS A 169 -17.07 13.34 -14.41
N MET A 170 -17.65 12.13 -14.48
CA MET A 170 -19.05 11.92 -14.82
C MET A 170 -19.94 12.29 -13.63
N GLU A 171 -20.87 13.23 -13.81
CA GLU A 171 -21.73 13.74 -12.73
C GLU A 171 -22.51 12.66 -11.96
N ARG A 172 -22.90 11.59 -12.63
CA ARG A 172 -23.66 10.47 -12.05
C ARG A 172 -22.87 9.64 -11.03
N LEU A 173 -21.54 9.78 -11.00
CA LEU A 173 -20.63 8.97 -10.19
C LEU A 173 -19.86 9.80 -9.14
N ARG A 174 -20.39 10.94 -8.66
CA ARG A 174 -19.68 11.84 -7.75
C ARG A 174 -19.87 11.56 -6.27
N ALA A 175 -20.83 10.72 -5.89
CA ALA A 175 -21.12 10.46 -4.49
C ALA A 175 -20.21 9.33 -3.96
N HIS A 176 -18.92 9.65 -3.70
CA HIS A 176 -17.96 8.63 -3.27
C HIS A 176 -18.34 8.01 -1.91
N VAL A 177 -18.57 8.81 -0.88
CA VAL A 177 -18.94 8.30 0.46
C VAL A 177 -20.44 8.36 0.64
N LEU A 178 -21.08 7.20 0.85
CA LEU A 178 -22.50 7.06 1.16
C LEU A 178 -22.75 7.13 2.67
N THR A 179 -21.92 6.46 3.45
CA THR A 179 -21.94 6.50 4.92
C THR A 179 -20.52 6.41 5.45
N ALA A 180 -20.24 7.07 6.56
CA ALA A 180 -18.99 6.96 7.28
C ALA A 180 -19.21 7.02 8.78
N ASN A 181 -18.61 6.07 9.50
CA ASN A 181 -18.57 6.07 10.95
C ASN A 181 -17.10 6.13 11.39
N VAL A 182 -16.83 6.96 12.39
CA VAL A 182 -15.50 7.11 12.98
C VAL A 182 -15.62 7.13 14.50
N SER A 183 -14.71 6.46 15.17
CA SER A 183 -14.55 6.45 16.62
C SER A 183 -13.09 6.63 16.98
N MET A 184 -12.84 7.35 18.05
CA MET A 184 -11.50 7.66 18.58
C MET A 184 -11.46 7.16 20.04
N PRO A 185 -11.26 5.84 20.27
CA PRO A 185 -11.36 5.23 21.60
C PRO A 185 -10.25 5.68 22.55
N ASP A 186 -9.11 6.09 22.03
CA ASP A 186 -7.95 6.57 22.79
C ASP A 186 -7.09 7.52 21.91
N PRO A 187 -6.10 8.25 22.49
CA PRO A 187 -5.26 9.19 21.74
C PRO A 187 -4.30 8.56 20.72
N TYR A 188 -4.26 7.26 20.59
CA TYR A 188 -3.37 6.52 19.68
C TYR A 188 -4.14 5.78 18.59
N THR A 189 -5.49 5.73 18.67
CA THR A 189 -6.29 4.83 17.84
C THR A 189 -7.50 5.55 17.25
N ILE A 190 -7.69 5.39 15.94
CA ILE A 190 -8.93 5.75 15.24
C ILE A 190 -9.44 4.49 14.57
N ILE A 191 -10.71 4.19 14.72
CA ILE A 191 -11.38 3.07 14.06
C ILE A 191 -12.64 3.56 13.34
N GLY A 192 -13.02 2.86 12.29
CA GLY A 192 -14.24 3.20 11.60
C GLY A 192 -14.56 2.29 10.43
N ASN A 193 -15.61 2.68 9.73
CA ASN A 193 -16.00 2.05 8.48
C ASN A 193 -16.64 3.09 7.56
N ALA A 194 -16.60 2.81 6.27
CA ALA A 194 -17.33 3.57 5.28
C ALA A 194 -17.99 2.63 4.26
N GLU A 195 -19.13 3.08 3.74
CA GLU A 195 -19.72 2.58 2.52
C GLU A 195 -19.47 3.62 1.43
N VAL A 196 -18.89 3.18 0.33
CA VAL A 196 -18.46 4.03 -0.76
C VAL A 196 -18.97 3.49 -2.09
N THR A 197 -19.12 4.38 -3.05
CA THR A 197 -19.52 4.03 -4.42
C THR A 197 -18.80 4.94 -5.41
N GLU A 198 -18.24 4.33 -6.42
CA GLU A 198 -17.79 5.00 -7.62
C GLU A 198 -18.07 4.08 -8.81
N TRP A 199 -17.13 3.23 -9.22
CA TRP A 199 -17.38 2.19 -10.20
C TRP A 199 -18.10 0.99 -9.57
N VAL A 200 -17.70 0.62 -8.33
CA VAL A 200 -18.31 -0.45 -7.53
C VAL A 200 -18.71 0.09 -6.15
N GLN A 201 -19.94 -0.26 -5.72
CA GLN A 201 -20.35 -0.01 -4.32
C GLN A 201 -19.71 -1.06 -3.43
N ARG A 202 -19.04 -0.61 -2.36
CA ARG A 202 -18.33 -1.47 -1.40
C ARG A 202 -18.31 -0.89 0.01
N GLN A 203 -18.09 -1.77 0.98
CA GLN A 203 -17.81 -1.41 2.36
C GLN A 203 -16.35 -1.70 2.69
N TYR A 204 -15.74 -0.84 3.50
CA TYR A 204 -14.46 -1.10 4.12
C TYR A 204 -14.47 -0.68 5.59
N PHE A 205 -13.65 -1.38 6.37
CA PHE A 205 -13.45 -1.18 7.79
C PHE A 205 -11.97 -0.90 8.02
N TYR A 206 -11.66 -0.02 8.97
CA TYR A 206 -10.28 0.37 9.18
C TYR A 206 -9.92 0.59 10.64
N VAL A 207 -8.62 0.45 10.90
CA VAL A 207 -7.96 0.90 12.13
C VAL A 207 -6.73 1.72 11.76
N ILE A 208 -6.58 2.88 12.38
CA ILE A 208 -5.40 3.75 12.28
C ILE A 208 -4.76 3.79 13.67
N LYS A 209 -3.48 3.42 13.76
CA LYS A 209 -2.70 3.50 14.99
C LYS A 209 -1.52 4.44 14.81
N PHE A 210 -1.27 5.27 15.82
CA PHE A 210 -0.17 6.23 15.89
C PHE A 210 0.82 5.79 16.97
N ASP A 211 2.11 6.02 16.76
CA ASP A 211 3.15 5.77 17.77
C ASP A 211 3.26 6.90 18.81
N LYS A 212 2.68 8.06 18.52
CA LYS A 212 2.56 9.21 19.43
C LYS A 212 1.10 9.58 19.63
N PRO A 213 0.72 10.15 20.79
CA PRO A 213 -0.66 10.57 21.02
C PRO A 213 -1.01 11.77 20.16
N TYR A 214 -2.19 11.73 19.56
CA TYR A 214 -2.77 12.86 18.84
C TYR A 214 -3.85 13.59 19.67
N ALA A 215 -4.09 14.85 19.32
CA ALA A 215 -5.29 15.57 19.71
C ALA A 215 -6.08 15.97 18.45
N VAL A 216 -7.40 15.95 18.52
CA VAL A 216 -8.24 16.51 17.45
C VAL A 216 -8.24 18.04 17.62
N GLU A 217 -7.46 18.72 16.79
CA GLU A 217 -7.39 20.17 16.82
C GLU A 217 -8.64 20.79 16.21
N LYS A 218 -9.14 20.18 15.13
CA LYS A 218 -10.29 20.71 14.39
C LYS A 218 -10.98 19.61 13.57
N GLU A 219 -12.30 19.61 13.58
CA GLU A 219 -13.12 18.95 12.55
C GLU A 219 -13.44 20.00 11.47
N LEU A 220 -13.09 19.69 10.23
CA LEU A 220 -13.31 20.58 9.10
C LEU A 220 -14.76 20.45 8.59
N PRO A 221 -15.36 21.55 8.13
CA PRO A 221 -16.72 21.52 7.59
C PRO A 221 -16.78 20.67 6.31
N MET A 222 -17.84 19.89 6.19
CA MET A 222 -18.16 19.15 4.98
C MET A 222 -18.96 20.02 4.03
N GLN A 223 -18.81 19.76 2.73
CA GLN A 223 -19.62 20.40 1.70
C GLN A 223 -21.01 19.77 1.66
N GLU A 224 -21.96 20.46 1.02
CA GLU A 224 -23.30 19.92 0.85
C GLU A 224 -23.25 18.60 0.04
N GLY A 225 -23.87 17.56 0.59
CA GLY A 225 -23.88 16.22 0.00
C GLY A 225 -22.74 15.30 0.43
N GLU A 226 -21.65 15.80 0.99
CA GLU A 226 -20.58 14.97 1.55
C GLU A 226 -21.03 14.26 2.84
N LYS A 227 -20.67 12.98 2.99
CA LYS A 227 -21.03 12.11 4.11
C LYS A 227 -19.85 11.63 4.93
N GLY A 228 -18.63 11.91 4.47
CA GLY A 228 -17.39 11.59 5.17
C GLY A 228 -17.11 12.52 6.35
N LYS A 229 -15.88 12.49 6.81
CA LYS A 229 -15.35 13.34 7.89
C LYS A 229 -13.96 13.82 7.51
N ARG A 230 -13.59 15.02 8.02
CA ARG A 230 -12.23 15.58 7.89
C ARG A 230 -11.75 16.11 9.23
N PHE A 231 -10.55 15.75 9.62
CA PHE A 231 -9.95 16.18 10.88
C PHE A 231 -8.55 16.74 10.66
N ILE A 232 -8.20 17.76 11.41
CA ILE A 232 -6.81 18.12 11.66
C ILE A 232 -6.43 17.50 13.00
N LEU A 233 -5.47 16.60 12.95
CA LEU A 233 -4.85 15.97 14.11
C LEU A 233 -3.57 16.72 14.41
N SER A 234 -3.36 17.13 15.66
CA SER A 234 -2.14 17.77 16.14
C SER A 234 -1.37 16.82 17.06
N PHE A 235 -0.05 16.98 17.07
CA PHE A 235 0.86 16.20 17.89
C PHE A 235 1.79 17.14 18.63
N ASP A 236 2.14 16.76 19.86
CA ASP A 236 3.24 17.41 20.56
C ASP A 236 4.55 16.99 19.89
N GLY A 237 5.32 17.94 19.40
CA GLY A 237 6.58 17.65 18.73
C GLY A 237 7.28 18.89 18.19
N ASP A 238 8.59 18.74 18.03
CA ASP A 238 9.49 19.76 17.50
C ASP A 238 10.07 19.35 16.14
N LYS A 239 11.01 20.16 15.67
CA LYS A 239 11.77 19.89 14.45
C LYS A 239 12.49 18.54 14.53
N ASP A 240 12.47 17.81 13.42
CA ASP A 240 13.05 16.48 13.21
C ASP A 240 12.34 15.35 13.98
N ASP A 241 11.16 15.63 14.54
CA ASP A 241 10.32 14.60 15.14
C ASP A 241 9.76 13.64 14.08
N ILE A 242 9.71 12.37 14.46
CA ILE A 242 9.15 11.31 13.62
C ILE A 242 7.83 10.86 14.22
N ILE A 243 6.81 10.76 13.36
CA ILE A 243 5.52 10.13 13.68
C ILE A 243 5.32 8.96 12.75
N GLN A 244 5.06 7.81 13.33
CA GLN A 244 4.76 6.58 12.59
C GLN A 244 3.28 6.23 12.71
N ILE A 245 2.70 5.77 11.60
CA ILE A 245 1.27 5.47 11.52
C ILE A 245 1.10 4.15 10.79
N LYS A 246 0.26 3.29 11.35
CA LYS A 246 -0.16 2.04 10.72
C LYS A 246 -1.65 2.08 10.46
N ILE A 247 -2.04 1.67 9.26
CA ILE A 247 -3.44 1.65 8.85
C ILE A 247 -3.76 0.24 8.38
N GLY A 248 -4.63 -0.45 9.10
CA GLY A 248 -5.18 -1.74 8.69
C GLY A 248 -6.54 -1.56 8.03
N ILE A 249 -6.80 -2.31 6.95
CA ILE A 249 -8.07 -2.30 6.22
C ILE A 249 -8.59 -3.74 6.10
N SER A 250 -9.91 -3.89 6.22
CA SER A 250 -10.66 -5.13 6.02
C SER A 250 -11.93 -4.88 5.21
N SER A 251 -12.32 -5.82 4.37
CA SER A 251 -13.62 -5.82 3.71
C SER A 251 -14.76 -6.33 4.62
N VAL A 252 -14.44 -6.84 5.81
CA VAL A 252 -15.37 -7.60 6.66
C VAL A 252 -15.76 -6.84 7.92
N SER A 253 -14.75 -6.43 8.72
CA SER A 253 -14.99 -5.84 10.04
C SER A 253 -13.81 -5.03 10.58
N ILE A 254 -14.05 -4.18 11.57
CA ILE A 254 -13.00 -3.48 12.34
C ILE A 254 -12.07 -4.50 13.02
N ASP A 255 -12.61 -5.58 13.57
CA ASP A 255 -11.80 -6.63 14.22
C ASP A 255 -10.88 -7.33 13.20
N GLY A 256 -11.34 -7.53 11.96
CA GLY A 256 -10.51 -8.04 10.85
C GLY A 256 -9.35 -7.10 10.53
N ALA A 257 -9.61 -5.79 10.45
CA ALA A 257 -8.56 -4.78 10.23
C ALA A 257 -7.55 -4.74 11.39
N ILE A 258 -7.99 -4.83 12.64
CA ILE A 258 -7.13 -4.89 13.83
C ILE A 258 -6.28 -6.16 13.81
N ALA A 259 -6.89 -7.33 13.55
CA ALA A 259 -6.19 -8.60 13.53
C ALA A 259 -5.11 -8.64 12.43
N SER A 260 -5.40 -8.08 11.25
CA SER A 260 -4.42 -7.95 10.17
C SER A 260 -3.24 -7.07 10.59
N LEU A 261 -3.53 -5.91 11.20
CA LEU A 261 -2.48 -5.01 11.66
C LEU A 261 -1.58 -5.65 12.74
N GLU A 262 -2.17 -6.35 13.70
CA GLU A 262 -1.44 -6.99 14.79
C GLU A 262 -0.58 -8.18 14.32
N LYS A 263 -1.04 -8.91 13.31
CA LYS A 263 -0.29 -10.05 12.75
C LYS A 263 0.82 -9.60 11.80
N GLU A 264 0.53 -8.66 10.90
CA GLU A 264 1.45 -8.26 9.83
C GLU A 264 2.48 -7.23 10.28
N ASN A 265 2.06 -6.28 11.14
CA ASN A 265 2.88 -5.19 11.66
C ASN A 265 2.82 -5.09 13.20
N PRO A 266 3.20 -6.13 13.96
CA PRO A 266 3.10 -6.11 15.43
C PRO A 266 3.97 -5.02 16.08
N ASN A 267 5.10 -4.69 15.47
CA ASN A 267 6.11 -3.76 16.00
C ASN A 267 6.21 -2.49 15.16
N TRP A 268 6.64 -1.39 15.77
CA TRP A 268 6.93 -0.11 15.13
C TRP A 268 8.32 -0.14 14.45
N SER A 269 8.53 -1.08 13.50
CA SER A 269 9.78 -1.24 12.78
C SER A 269 9.57 -1.03 11.27
N PHE A 270 9.56 0.22 10.86
CA PHE A 270 9.37 0.62 9.46
C PHE A 270 10.37 -0.08 8.53
N GLU A 271 11.66 -0.07 8.87
CA GLU A 271 12.69 -0.66 8.02
C GLU A 271 12.53 -2.18 7.84
N LYS A 272 12.03 -2.88 8.88
CA LYS A 272 11.74 -4.32 8.77
C LYS A 272 10.58 -4.58 7.82
N THR A 273 9.50 -3.79 7.92
CA THR A 273 8.34 -3.92 7.02
C THR A 273 8.74 -3.64 5.57
N LYS A 274 9.49 -2.56 5.33
CA LYS A 274 10.05 -2.19 4.03
C LYS A 274 10.91 -3.32 3.43
N GLN A 275 11.81 -3.89 4.23
CA GLN A 275 12.66 -5.00 3.77
C GLN A 275 11.82 -6.25 3.45
N ASN A 276 10.80 -6.55 4.25
CA ASN A 276 9.90 -7.67 3.98
C ASN A 276 9.09 -7.47 2.70
N ALA A 277 8.60 -6.26 2.43
CA ALA A 277 7.91 -5.93 1.19
C ALA A 277 8.84 -6.11 -0.03
N LYS A 278 10.07 -5.61 0.07
CA LYS A 278 11.10 -5.81 -0.96
C LYS A 278 11.38 -7.30 -1.21
N ASN A 279 11.50 -8.10 -0.16
CA ASN A 279 11.78 -9.53 -0.26
C ASN A 279 10.63 -10.28 -0.97
N GLN A 280 9.37 -9.98 -0.66
CA GLN A 280 8.21 -10.56 -1.32
C GLN A 280 8.21 -10.25 -2.82
N TRP A 281 8.50 -9.01 -3.18
CA TRP A 281 8.66 -8.64 -4.59
C TRP A 281 9.82 -9.39 -5.25
N ASN A 282 10.97 -9.46 -4.59
CA ASN A 282 12.13 -10.15 -5.17
C ASN A 282 11.87 -11.64 -5.37
N GLU A 283 11.19 -12.30 -4.45
CA GLU A 283 10.78 -13.70 -4.57
C GLU A 283 9.89 -13.91 -5.80
N LEU A 284 8.87 -13.05 -5.99
CA LEU A 284 7.98 -13.16 -7.15
C LEU A 284 8.70 -12.87 -8.46
N LEU A 285 9.49 -11.80 -8.51
CA LEU A 285 10.23 -11.39 -9.72
C LEU A 285 11.29 -12.40 -10.13
N SER A 286 11.86 -13.16 -9.19
CA SER A 286 12.84 -14.19 -9.45
C SER A 286 12.31 -15.39 -10.25
N ARG A 287 10.98 -15.53 -10.35
CA ARG A 287 10.30 -16.60 -11.12
C ARG A 287 10.50 -16.47 -12.63
N ALA A 288 10.92 -15.31 -13.11
CA ALA A 288 11.32 -15.11 -14.50
C ALA A 288 12.67 -14.41 -14.55
N GLN A 289 13.65 -15.03 -15.19
CA GLN A 289 15.00 -14.50 -15.30
C GLN A 289 15.28 -14.17 -16.77
N VAL A 290 15.64 -12.91 -17.02
CA VAL A 290 15.95 -12.43 -18.38
C VAL A 290 17.37 -11.90 -18.45
N SER A 291 18.01 -12.08 -19.62
CA SER A 291 19.27 -11.44 -19.97
C SER A 291 19.00 -10.32 -20.95
N GLY A 292 19.75 -9.24 -20.87
CA GLY A 292 19.60 -8.06 -21.72
C GLY A 292 20.33 -6.86 -21.13
N THR A 293 20.15 -5.72 -21.78
CA THR A 293 20.63 -4.43 -21.29
C THR A 293 19.93 -4.04 -19.99
N GLU A 294 20.47 -3.07 -19.29
CA GLU A 294 19.86 -2.53 -18.07
C GLU A 294 18.45 -1.98 -18.32
N GLU A 295 18.26 -1.26 -19.41
CA GLU A 295 16.96 -0.70 -19.82
C GLU A 295 15.94 -1.80 -20.12
N GLU A 296 16.31 -2.86 -20.82
CA GLU A 296 15.44 -4.01 -21.11
C GLU A 296 15.01 -4.72 -19.82
N LYS A 297 15.93 -4.87 -18.85
CA LYS A 297 15.61 -5.44 -17.54
C LYS A 297 14.67 -4.54 -16.75
N ILE A 298 14.90 -3.23 -16.72
CA ILE A 298 14.00 -2.27 -16.06
C ILE A 298 12.60 -2.37 -16.67
N ASN A 299 12.47 -2.36 -17.97
CA ASN A 299 11.18 -2.48 -18.65
C ASN A 299 10.49 -3.80 -18.34
N PHE A 300 11.22 -4.91 -18.39
CA PHE A 300 10.67 -6.23 -18.10
C PHE A 300 10.21 -6.38 -16.66
N TYR A 301 11.07 -6.10 -15.68
CA TYR A 301 10.72 -6.27 -14.26
C TYR A 301 9.72 -5.26 -13.77
N THR A 302 9.70 -4.03 -14.31
CA THR A 302 8.64 -3.06 -14.02
C THR A 302 7.30 -3.51 -14.59
N SER A 303 7.27 -4.08 -15.79
CA SER A 303 6.04 -4.66 -16.36
C SER A 303 5.53 -5.83 -15.54
N MET A 304 6.41 -6.72 -15.07
CA MET A 304 6.03 -7.77 -14.11
C MET A 304 5.48 -7.19 -12.81
N TYR A 305 6.14 -6.19 -12.25
CA TYR A 305 5.67 -5.50 -11.03
C TYR A 305 4.24 -4.99 -11.22
N HIS A 306 3.96 -4.26 -12.30
CA HIS A 306 2.61 -3.76 -12.57
C HIS A 306 1.58 -4.86 -12.74
N LEU A 307 1.93 -5.98 -13.38
CA LEU A 307 1.03 -7.12 -13.53
C LEU A 307 0.65 -7.76 -12.18
N PHE A 308 1.57 -7.82 -11.23
CA PHE A 308 1.37 -8.47 -9.94
C PHE A 308 0.92 -7.53 -8.82
N THR A 309 0.70 -6.25 -9.13
CA THR A 309 0.07 -5.30 -8.20
C THR A 309 -1.40 -5.64 -7.96
N GLN A 310 -2.08 -6.15 -8.99
CA GLN A 310 -3.49 -6.61 -8.97
C GLN A 310 -3.61 -7.96 -9.67
N PRO A 311 -4.67 -8.76 -9.36
CA PRO A 311 -5.82 -8.47 -8.48
C PRO A 311 -5.46 -8.43 -7.00
N ASN A 312 -6.32 -7.79 -6.19
CA ASN A 312 -6.06 -7.67 -4.76
C ASN A 312 -6.68 -8.83 -3.98
N ASN A 313 -5.92 -9.42 -3.05
CA ASN A 313 -6.47 -10.33 -2.07
C ASN A 313 -7.22 -9.55 -1.00
N ILE A 314 -8.54 -9.64 -0.98
CA ILE A 314 -9.42 -8.96 -0.03
C ILE A 314 -9.82 -9.85 1.16
N ALA A 315 -9.35 -11.10 1.21
CA ALA A 315 -9.61 -11.96 2.35
C ALA A 315 -8.76 -11.54 3.55
N ASP A 316 -9.40 -11.33 4.69
CA ASP A 316 -8.74 -11.08 5.96
C ASP A 316 -7.82 -12.25 6.35
N ILE A 317 -6.97 -12.07 7.33
CA ILE A 317 -6.01 -13.08 7.78
C ILE A 317 -6.63 -14.37 8.31
N ASP A 318 -7.93 -14.37 8.62
CA ASP A 318 -8.73 -15.54 9.01
C ASP A 318 -9.46 -16.18 7.80
N GLY A 319 -9.22 -15.67 6.60
CA GLY A 319 -9.81 -16.13 5.35
C GLY A 319 -11.21 -15.58 5.06
N LYS A 320 -11.78 -14.73 5.90
CA LYS A 320 -13.08 -14.11 5.65
C LYS A 320 -12.96 -12.99 4.61
N TYR A 321 -13.96 -12.88 3.77
CA TYR A 321 -14.07 -11.82 2.76
C TYR A 321 -15.54 -11.46 2.50
N ARG A 322 -15.78 -10.26 2.00
CA ARG A 322 -17.10 -9.82 1.56
C ARG A 322 -17.26 -10.10 0.07
N GLY A 323 -18.26 -10.90 -0.27
CA GLY A 323 -18.61 -11.22 -1.65
C GLY A 323 -19.32 -10.08 -2.37
N ALA A 324 -19.49 -10.21 -3.68
CA ALA A 324 -20.20 -9.24 -4.51
C ALA A 324 -21.70 -9.10 -4.18
N ASP A 325 -22.28 -10.04 -3.45
CA ASP A 325 -23.64 -10.02 -2.91
C ASP A 325 -23.72 -9.39 -1.51
N ASP A 326 -22.65 -8.71 -1.08
CA ASP A 326 -22.49 -8.05 0.22
C ASP A 326 -22.53 -8.99 1.44
N LYS A 327 -22.41 -10.30 1.24
CA LYS A 327 -22.33 -11.28 2.33
C LYS A 327 -20.90 -11.65 2.64
N VAL A 328 -20.68 -12.04 3.90
CA VAL A 328 -19.37 -12.50 4.37
C VAL A 328 -19.25 -14.02 4.16
N TYR A 329 -18.14 -14.40 3.54
CA TYR A 329 -17.77 -15.80 3.28
C TYR A 329 -16.38 -16.08 3.87
N THR A 330 -16.00 -17.36 3.88
CA THR A 330 -14.66 -17.79 4.27
C THR A 330 -14.03 -18.55 3.11
N SER A 331 -12.87 -18.10 2.66
CA SER A 331 -12.06 -18.80 1.67
C SER A 331 -11.34 -19.98 2.32
N PRO A 332 -11.42 -21.18 1.76
CA PRO A 332 -10.71 -22.35 2.28
C PRO A 332 -9.18 -22.22 2.14
N THR A 333 -8.71 -21.40 1.22
CA THR A 333 -7.28 -21.15 0.97
C THR A 333 -6.73 -19.92 1.68
N GLY A 334 -7.60 -19.13 2.35
CA GLY A 334 -7.23 -17.83 2.93
C GLY A 334 -7.03 -16.72 1.90
N VAL A 335 -7.38 -16.95 0.64
CA VAL A 335 -7.21 -15.99 -0.46
C VAL A 335 -8.53 -15.83 -1.20
N TYR A 336 -8.90 -14.59 -1.49
CA TYR A 336 -9.99 -14.25 -2.39
C TYR A 336 -9.62 -12.99 -3.18
N TYR A 337 -9.41 -13.15 -4.47
CA TYR A 337 -9.00 -12.05 -5.34
C TYR A 337 -10.20 -11.24 -5.83
N SER A 338 -10.05 -9.92 -5.77
CA SER A 338 -10.99 -8.92 -6.27
C SER A 338 -10.26 -7.91 -7.16
N THR A 339 -10.98 -6.90 -7.65
CA THR A 339 -10.41 -5.87 -8.55
C THR A 339 -9.93 -6.42 -9.91
N PHE A 340 -10.63 -7.42 -10.42
CA PHE A 340 -10.39 -7.94 -11.75
C PHE A 340 -11.12 -7.14 -12.83
N SER A 341 -10.41 -6.88 -13.93
CA SER A 341 -11.03 -6.57 -15.21
C SER A 341 -10.69 -7.68 -16.22
N LEU A 342 -11.55 -8.66 -16.37
CA LEU A 342 -11.34 -9.77 -17.29
C LEU A 342 -11.20 -9.32 -18.75
N TRP A 343 -11.86 -8.22 -19.11
CA TRP A 343 -11.76 -7.63 -20.44
C TRP A 343 -10.33 -7.20 -20.79
N ASP A 344 -9.58 -6.72 -19.79
CA ASP A 344 -8.18 -6.29 -19.98
C ASP A 344 -7.19 -7.46 -19.86
N THR A 345 -7.45 -8.41 -18.95
CA THR A 345 -6.44 -9.34 -18.48
C THR A 345 -6.47 -10.73 -19.14
N TYR A 346 -7.57 -11.11 -19.80
CA TYR A 346 -7.80 -12.49 -20.28
C TYR A 346 -6.80 -12.96 -21.33
N ARG A 347 -6.23 -12.05 -22.15
CA ARG A 347 -5.35 -12.42 -23.27
C ARG A 347 -3.94 -12.79 -22.86
N ALA A 348 -3.37 -12.08 -21.90
CA ALA A 348 -1.95 -12.22 -21.56
C ALA A 348 -1.71 -12.38 -20.06
N ALA A 349 -2.33 -11.54 -19.19
CA ALA A 349 -2.07 -11.58 -17.76
C ALA A 349 -2.48 -12.91 -17.12
N HIS A 350 -3.69 -13.42 -17.39
CA HIS A 350 -4.13 -14.71 -16.87
C HIS A 350 -3.29 -15.89 -17.33
N PRO A 351 -2.94 -16.05 -18.63
CA PRO A 351 -1.97 -17.07 -19.05
C PRO A 351 -0.62 -16.95 -18.35
N LEU A 352 -0.12 -15.71 -18.15
CA LEU A 352 1.14 -15.48 -17.45
C LEU A 352 1.04 -15.87 -15.96
N TYR A 353 -0.06 -15.54 -15.30
CA TYR A 353 -0.30 -15.96 -13.92
C TYR A 353 -0.27 -17.49 -13.80
N THR A 354 -0.89 -18.21 -14.72
CA THR A 354 -0.86 -19.66 -14.77
C THR A 354 0.57 -20.20 -14.89
N CYS A 355 1.43 -19.54 -15.66
CA CYS A 355 2.82 -19.97 -15.82
C CYS A 355 3.68 -19.63 -14.58
N LEU A 356 3.54 -18.44 -14.02
CA LEU A 356 4.47 -17.94 -13.00
C LEU A 356 4.02 -18.20 -11.56
N LEU A 357 2.71 -18.37 -11.32
CA LEU A 357 2.16 -18.61 -9.99
C LEU A 357 1.88 -20.10 -9.74
N TYR A 358 2.18 -20.94 -10.72
CA TYR A 358 1.99 -22.38 -10.64
C TYR A 358 2.87 -22.97 -9.54
N THR A 359 2.26 -23.65 -8.58
CA THR A 359 2.99 -24.40 -7.57
C THR A 359 3.32 -25.82 -8.11
N SER A 360 4.37 -26.44 -7.61
CA SER A 360 4.87 -27.76 -8.05
C SER A 360 3.79 -28.84 -8.06
N ASP A 361 2.79 -28.76 -7.19
CA ASP A 361 1.71 -29.75 -7.07
C ASP A 361 0.85 -29.88 -8.32
N ALA A 362 0.61 -28.77 -9.03
CA ALA A 362 -0.18 -28.82 -10.24
C ALA A 362 0.61 -29.40 -11.44
N ALA A 363 1.95 -29.39 -11.40
CA ALA A 363 2.79 -30.05 -12.40
C ALA A 363 2.75 -31.57 -12.24
N ASP A 364 2.63 -32.07 -11.01
CA ASP A 364 2.59 -33.50 -10.72
C ASP A 364 1.18 -34.10 -10.97
N GLU A 365 0.12 -33.31 -10.81
CA GLU A 365 -1.27 -33.74 -11.10
C GLU A 365 -1.60 -33.76 -12.60
N GLY A 366 -0.93 -32.94 -13.42
CA GLY A 366 -1.18 -32.85 -14.87
C GLY A 366 -0.68 -34.03 -15.69
N LEU A 367 0.06 -34.98 -15.11
CA LEU A 367 0.58 -36.17 -15.79
C LEU A 367 -0.30 -37.41 -15.55
N GLY A 368 -1.45 -37.26 -14.94
CA GLY A 368 -2.39 -38.32 -14.61
C GLY A 368 -3.58 -38.47 -15.56
N VAL A 369 -3.43 -38.08 -16.86
CA VAL A 369 -4.46 -38.37 -17.90
C VAL A 369 -3.85 -39.15 -19.03
#